data_cc251b02402b51c121e9a2826bf34be2
#
_entry.id   cc251b02402b51c121e9a2826bf34be2
#
_cell.length_a   1.000
_cell.length_b   1.000
_cell.length_c   1.000
_cell.angle_alpha   90.00
_cell.angle_beta   90.00
_cell.angle_gamma   90.00
#
_symmetry.space_group_name_H-M   'P 1'
#
loop_
_entity.id
_entity.type
_entity.pdbx_description
1 polymer ?
#
loop_
_entity_poly.entity_id
_entity_poly.type
_entity_poly.pdbx_seq_one_letter_code
_entity_poly.pdbx_strand_id
1 'polypeptide(L)'
;TLIIMETFLTKMRRLKGIRKVLLLEEAWKAIAKAGMAGFIKYLYKTCRKYFGECMCVTQELDDLLSSPVLKESVIANCDCRILLDMRKYANKFDEIQELLGLSDKERNQVLSINRANDPKRRYKEVWIGLGGVHSAVYATETSLEEYLCYTTEETEKLELQRLTEKLGGNIELAIRQLAERKRNEDH
;
A
#
# COMPACT_ATOMS: atom_id res chain seq x y z
N THR A 1 -7.14 7.24 19.50
CA THR A 1 -7.55 6.19 18.53
C THR A 1 -9.07 6.03 18.49
N LEU A 2 -9.76 5.79 19.63
CA LEU A 2 -11.24 5.65 19.67
C LEU A 2 -11.97 6.87 19.09
N ILE A 3 -11.50 8.09 19.37
CA ILE A 3 -12.08 9.34 18.84
C ILE A 3 -12.01 9.37 17.30
N ILE A 4 -10.89 8.96 16.72
CA ILE A 4 -10.73 8.90 15.26
C ILE A 4 -11.70 7.88 14.66
N MET A 5 -11.85 6.74 15.31
CA MET A 5 -12.79 5.68 14.89
C MET A 5 -14.24 6.17 14.90
N GLU A 6 -14.69 6.78 15.99
CA GLU A 6 -16.02 7.33 16.11
C GLU A 6 -16.28 8.48 15.14
N THR A 7 -15.28 9.34 14.94
CA THR A 7 -15.35 10.42 13.95
C THR A 7 -15.50 9.85 12.54
N PHE A 8 -14.71 8.82 12.19
CA PHE A 8 -14.82 8.18 10.88
C PHE A 8 -16.18 7.52 10.68
N LEU A 9 -16.67 6.74 11.65
CA LEU A 9 -17.99 6.12 11.59
C LEU A 9 -19.11 7.15 11.44
N THR A 10 -19.01 8.25 12.18
CA THR A 10 -19.99 9.34 12.10
C THR A 10 -19.98 9.99 10.72
N LYS A 11 -18.80 10.29 10.16
CA LYS A 11 -18.67 10.83 8.81
C LYS A 11 -19.15 9.82 7.76
N MET A 12 -18.80 8.55 7.91
CA MET A 12 -19.20 7.49 7.00
C MET A 12 -20.74 7.39 6.88
N ARG A 13 -21.46 7.54 8.00
CA ARG A 13 -22.93 7.47 8.06
C ARG A 13 -23.61 8.76 7.58
N ARG A 14 -23.03 9.91 7.88
CA ARG A 14 -23.64 11.23 7.58
C ARG A 14 -23.40 11.70 6.15
N LEU A 15 -22.23 11.48 5.59
CA LEU A 15 -21.85 11.92 4.24
C LEU A 15 -22.41 10.93 3.20
N LYS A 16 -23.65 11.10 2.81
CA LYS A 16 -24.28 10.26 1.78
C LYS A 16 -23.80 10.68 0.39
N GLY A 17 -23.62 9.70 -0.52
CA GLY A 17 -23.22 9.95 -1.91
C GLY A 17 -21.75 10.34 -2.13
N ILE A 18 -20.99 10.47 -1.05
CA ILE A 18 -19.55 10.78 -1.12
C ILE A 18 -18.75 9.50 -0.85
N ARG A 19 -17.81 9.17 -1.74
CA ARG A 19 -16.87 8.07 -1.54
C ARG A 19 -15.91 8.42 -0.40
N LYS A 20 -15.71 7.47 0.50
CA LYS A 20 -14.83 7.61 1.66
C LYS A 20 -13.80 6.49 1.65
N VAL A 21 -12.55 6.83 1.88
CA VAL A 21 -11.45 5.86 1.98
C VAL A 21 -10.83 5.98 3.37
N LEU A 22 -10.71 4.86 4.05
CA LEU A 22 -9.92 4.72 5.26
C LEU A 22 -8.70 3.89 4.95
N LEU A 23 -7.53 4.52 5.03
CA LEU A 23 -6.24 3.85 4.92
C LEU A 23 -5.67 3.64 6.31
N LEU A 24 -5.41 2.39 6.65
CA LEU A 24 -4.76 1.96 7.89
C LEU A 24 -3.36 1.47 7.55
N GLU A 25 -2.39 2.34 7.70
CA GLU A 25 -0.99 2.03 7.56
C GLU A 25 -0.47 1.37 8.85
N GLU A 26 0.39 0.37 8.72
CA GLU A 26 0.85 -0.47 9.83
C GLU A 26 -0.33 -0.99 10.68
N ALA A 27 -1.35 -1.54 10.01
CA ALA A 27 -2.62 -1.93 10.61
C ALA A 27 -2.47 -2.86 11.83
N TRP A 28 -1.42 -3.66 11.88
CA TRP A 28 -1.09 -4.56 12.99
C TRP A 28 -0.88 -3.80 14.32
N LYS A 29 -0.19 -2.64 14.30
CA LYS A 29 -0.02 -1.79 15.50
C LYS A 29 -1.35 -1.29 16.06
N ALA A 30 -2.31 -1.07 15.18
CA ALA A 30 -3.65 -0.68 15.56
C ALA A 30 -4.44 -1.88 16.13
N ILE A 31 -4.34 -3.04 15.49
CA ILE A 31 -5.09 -4.25 15.85
C ILE A 31 -4.67 -4.81 17.20
N ALA A 32 -3.39 -4.70 17.55
CA ALA A 32 -2.89 -5.10 18.87
C ALA A 32 -3.53 -4.32 20.04
N LYS A 33 -4.18 -3.18 19.77
CA LYS A 33 -4.89 -2.41 20.81
C LYS A 33 -6.30 -2.93 21.04
N ALA A 34 -6.68 -3.07 22.31
CA ALA A 34 -8.02 -3.50 22.70
C ALA A 34 -9.10 -2.66 22.01
N GLY A 35 -10.11 -3.30 21.44
CA GLY A 35 -11.22 -2.69 20.73
C GLY A 35 -10.98 -2.36 19.26
N MET A 36 -9.73 -2.20 18.81
CA MET A 36 -9.43 -1.90 17.41
C MET A 36 -9.71 -3.08 16.48
N ALA A 37 -9.38 -4.27 16.90
CA ALA A 37 -9.66 -5.48 16.12
C ALA A 37 -11.16 -5.61 15.78
N GLY A 38 -12.02 -5.41 16.76
CA GLY A 38 -13.49 -5.41 16.57
C GLY A 38 -13.96 -4.29 15.63
N PHE A 39 -13.36 -3.12 15.72
CA PHE A 39 -13.66 -1.99 14.83
C PHE A 39 -13.26 -2.28 13.38
N ILE A 40 -12.07 -2.77 13.15
CA ILE A 40 -11.60 -3.14 11.81
C ILE A 40 -12.50 -4.23 11.21
N LYS A 41 -12.83 -5.24 12.00
CA LYS A 41 -13.81 -6.29 11.62
C LYS A 41 -15.15 -5.68 11.20
N TYR A 42 -15.67 -4.73 11.98
CA TYR A 42 -16.91 -4.03 11.67
C TYR A 42 -16.80 -3.24 10.36
N LEU A 43 -15.71 -2.51 10.16
CA LEU A 43 -15.46 -1.73 8.93
C LEU A 43 -15.47 -2.60 7.69
N TYR A 44 -14.67 -3.66 7.66
CA TYR A 44 -14.61 -4.58 6.50
C TYR A 44 -15.96 -5.20 6.15
N LYS A 45 -16.81 -5.45 7.14
CA LYS A 45 -18.16 -5.97 6.91
C LYS A 45 -19.19 -4.93 6.46
N THR A 46 -18.95 -3.65 6.73
CA THR A 46 -20.01 -2.64 6.62
C THR A 46 -19.68 -1.42 5.76
N CYS A 47 -18.41 -1.09 5.54
CA CYS A 47 -18.00 0.15 4.85
C CYS A 47 -18.66 0.30 3.48
N ARG A 48 -18.79 -0.78 2.70
CA ARG A 48 -19.43 -0.77 1.38
C ARG A 48 -20.87 -0.26 1.42
N LYS A 49 -21.63 -0.54 2.49
CA LYS A 49 -23.02 -0.06 2.66
C LYS A 49 -23.10 1.47 2.75
N TYR A 50 -22.01 2.10 3.12
CA TYR A 50 -21.92 3.55 3.29
C TYR A 50 -21.07 4.23 2.22
N PHE A 51 -20.84 3.56 1.09
CA PHE A 51 -19.97 4.05 0.03
C PHE A 51 -18.54 4.36 0.54
N GLY A 52 -18.07 3.46 1.39
CA GLY A 52 -16.74 3.52 2.00
C GLY A 52 -15.86 2.36 1.58
N GLU A 53 -14.57 2.59 1.58
CA GLU A 53 -13.52 1.61 1.35
C GLU A 53 -12.59 1.59 2.55
N CYS A 54 -12.11 0.41 2.91
CA CYS A 54 -11.13 0.23 3.96
C CYS A 54 -9.90 -0.49 3.38
N MET A 55 -8.74 0.12 3.54
CA MET A 55 -7.46 -0.42 3.09
C MET A 55 -6.57 -0.64 4.31
N CYS A 56 -6.01 -1.83 4.45
CA CYS A 56 -4.99 -2.14 5.43
C CYS A 56 -3.67 -2.39 4.72
N VAL A 57 -2.62 -1.71 5.18
CA VAL A 57 -1.25 -1.88 4.69
C VAL A 57 -0.40 -2.46 5.82
N THR A 58 0.38 -3.48 5.51
CA THR A 58 1.36 -4.07 6.43
C THR A 58 2.64 -4.38 5.70
N GLN A 59 3.76 -4.26 6.40
CA GLN A 59 5.08 -4.63 5.89
C GLN A 59 5.52 -6.01 6.39
N GLU A 60 4.89 -6.51 7.45
CA GLU A 60 5.23 -7.77 8.08
C GLU A 60 4.10 -8.77 7.94
N LEU A 61 4.42 -9.93 7.40
CA LEU A 61 3.47 -10.98 7.15
C LEU A 61 3.14 -11.77 8.42
N ASP A 62 4.12 -11.92 9.30
CA ASP A 62 3.93 -12.63 10.58
C ASP A 62 2.83 -11.99 11.43
N ASP A 63 2.60 -10.68 11.26
CA ASP A 63 1.49 -9.97 11.91
C ASP A 63 0.13 -10.39 11.36
N LEU A 64 0.04 -10.68 10.06
CA LEU A 64 -1.16 -11.21 9.44
C LEU A 64 -1.43 -12.66 9.89
N LEU A 65 -0.38 -13.46 9.98
CA LEU A 65 -0.45 -14.86 10.36
C LEU A 65 -0.84 -15.03 11.83
N SER A 66 -0.36 -14.17 12.71
CA SER A 66 -0.56 -14.24 14.17
C SER A 66 -1.91 -13.71 14.66
N SER A 67 -2.62 -12.92 13.85
CA SER A 67 -3.89 -12.31 14.26
C SER A 67 -5.11 -13.03 13.71
N PRO A 68 -5.88 -13.76 14.55
CA PRO A 68 -7.12 -14.40 14.13
C PRO A 68 -8.13 -13.43 13.52
N VAL A 69 -8.17 -12.19 14.02
CA VAL A 69 -9.11 -11.17 13.56
C VAL A 69 -8.79 -10.71 12.14
N LEU A 70 -7.50 -10.57 11.82
CA LEU A 70 -7.07 -10.24 10.45
C LEU A 70 -7.40 -11.37 9.51
N LYS A 71 -7.06 -12.60 9.91
CA LYS A 71 -7.29 -13.79 9.10
C LYS A 71 -8.78 -13.97 8.77
N GLU A 72 -9.64 -13.94 9.75
CA GLU A 72 -11.08 -14.24 9.57
C GLU A 72 -11.89 -13.06 9.00
N SER A 73 -11.44 -11.84 9.17
CA SER A 73 -12.28 -10.69 8.88
C SER A 73 -11.75 -9.79 7.80
N VAL A 74 -10.46 -9.50 7.79
CA VAL A 74 -9.85 -8.65 6.75
C VAL A 74 -9.70 -9.45 5.47
N ILE A 75 -9.01 -10.59 5.54
CA ILE A 75 -8.73 -11.41 4.36
C ILE A 75 -10.01 -11.94 3.71
N ALA A 76 -10.96 -12.43 4.52
CA ALA A 76 -12.23 -12.97 4.03
C ALA A 76 -13.15 -11.93 3.37
N ASN A 77 -13.00 -10.64 3.70
CA ASN A 77 -13.82 -9.56 3.14
C ASN A 77 -12.99 -8.60 2.24
N CYS A 78 -11.78 -8.98 1.88
CA CYS A 78 -10.91 -8.16 1.03
C CYS A 78 -11.06 -8.60 -0.43
N ASP A 79 -11.74 -7.79 -1.23
CA ASP A 79 -11.94 -8.06 -2.65
C ASP A 79 -10.70 -7.71 -3.50
N CYS A 80 -9.86 -6.78 -3.05
CA CYS A 80 -8.64 -6.39 -3.74
C CYS A 80 -7.43 -6.65 -2.87
N ARG A 81 -6.46 -7.40 -3.39
CA ARG A 81 -5.19 -7.69 -2.74
C ARG A 81 -4.06 -7.19 -3.60
N ILE A 82 -3.14 -6.44 -3.01
CA ILE A 82 -1.95 -5.92 -3.68
C ILE A 82 -0.74 -6.48 -2.95
N LEU A 83 0.08 -7.25 -3.65
CA LEU A 83 1.30 -7.83 -3.10
C LEU A 83 2.50 -7.23 -3.82
N LEU A 84 3.44 -6.77 -3.03
CA LEU A 84 4.74 -6.29 -3.50
C LEU A 84 5.73 -7.47 -3.52
N ASP A 85 7.03 -7.17 -3.57
CA ASP A 85 8.08 -8.18 -3.61
C ASP A 85 8.08 -9.08 -2.37
N MET A 86 7.68 -10.34 -2.57
CA MET A 86 7.54 -11.34 -1.52
C MET A 86 8.70 -12.35 -1.48
N ARG A 87 9.79 -12.12 -2.21
CA ARG A 87 10.92 -13.07 -2.31
C ARG A 87 11.55 -13.39 -0.95
N LYS A 88 11.57 -12.43 -0.03
CA LYS A 88 12.08 -12.66 1.35
C LYS A 88 11.27 -13.70 2.12
N TYR A 89 10.05 -13.98 1.70
CA TYR A 89 9.15 -14.95 2.31
C TYR A 89 9.01 -16.26 1.52
N ALA A 90 9.85 -16.49 0.50
CA ALA A 90 9.74 -17.67 -0.37
C ALA A 90 9.70 -18.98 0.40
N ASN A 91 10.46 -19.10 1.51
CA ASN A 91 10.50 -20.30 2.35
C ASN A 91 9.23 -20.53 3.19
N LYS A 92 8.43 -19.50 3.42
CA LYS A 92 7.16 -19.54 4.17
C LYS A 92 5.96 -19.30 3.26
N PHE A 93 6.16 -19.34 1.95
CA PHE A 93 5.11 -18.91 1.02
C PHE A 93 3.92 -19.85 0.99
N ASP A 94 4.07 -21.10 1.40
CA ASP A 94 2.96 -22.05 1.49
C ASP A 94 1.89 -21.58 2.51
N GLU A 95 2.34 -21.05 3.65
CA GLU A 95 1.44 -20.48 4.67
C GLU A 95 0.71 -19.23 4.14
N ILE A 96 1.41 -18.40 3.34
CA ILE A 96 0.84 -17.22 2.70
C ILE A 96 -0.19 -17.62 1.65
N GLN A 97 0.15 -18.60 0.83
CA GLN A 97 -0.72 -19.11 -0.20
C GLN A 97 -2.04 -19.62 0.40
N GLU A 98 -1.95 -20.40 1.46
CA GLU A 98 -3.13 -20.91 2.20
C GLU A 98 -3.93 -19.75 2.82
N LEU A 99 -3.24 -18.84 3.52
CA LEU A 99 -3.86 -17.70 4.19
C LEU A 99 -4.64 -16.81 3.21
N LEU A 100 -4.04 -16.50 2.08
CA LEU A 100 -4.62 -15.62 1.07
C LEU A 100 -5.48 -16.37 0.06
N GLY A 101 -5.54 -17.71 0.12
CA GLY A 101 -6.28 -18.53 -0.83
C GLY A 101 -5.79 -18.38 -2.26
N LEU A 102 -4.47 -18.30 -2.46
CA LEU A 102 -3.87 -18.13 -3.78
C LEU A 102 -3.79 -19.49 -4.50
N SER A 103 -4.11 -19.51 -5.78
CA SER A 103 -3.83 -20.64 -6.67
C SER A 103 -2.32 -20.77 -6.95
N ASP A 104 -1.88 -21.92 -7.44
CA ASP A 104 -0.47 -22.13 -7.82
C ASP A 104 -0.02 -21.16 -8.93
N LYS A 105 -0.92 -20.79 -9.82
CA LYS A 105 -0.66 -19.77 -10.84
C LYS A 105 -0.37 -18.40 -10.18
N GLU A 106 -1.19 -17.99 -9.24
CA GLU A 106 -1.03 -16.72 -8.53
C GLU A 106 0.23 -16.71 -7.66
N ARG A 107 0.52 -17.82 -6.97
CA ARG A 107 1.79 -18.03 -6.29
C ARG A 107 2.99 -17.75 -7.20
N ASN A 108 3.02 -18.38 -8.38
CA ASN A 108 4.10 -18.20 -9.33
C ASN A 108 4.21 -16.75 -9.82
N GLN A 109 3.08 -16.09 -10.05
CA GLN A 109 3.05 -14.68 -10.40
C GLN A 109 3.66 -13.80 -9.29
N VAL A 110 3.24 -13.99 -8.05
CA VAL A 110 3.74 -13.21 -6.90
C VAL A 110 5.24 -13.42 -6.70
N LEU A 111 5.73 -14.66 -6.78
CA LEU A 111 7.16 -14.96 -6.64
C LEU A 111 8.00 -14.53 -7.84
N SER A 112 7.38 -14.17 -8.96
CA SER A 112 8.08 -13.62 -10.14
C SER A 112 8.33 -12.12 -10.07
N ILE A 113 7.66 -11.39 -9.18
CA ILE A 113 7.75 -9.94 -9.04
C ILE A 113 9.21 -9.50 -8.85
N ASN A 114 9.64 -8.55 -9.65
CA ASN A 114 10.98 -7.96 -9.64
C ASN A 114 12.15 -8.98 -9.73
N ARG A 115 11.87 -10.21 -10.21
CA ARG A 115 12.88 -11.28 -10.26
C ARG A 115 14.07 -10.95 -11.14
N ALA A 116 13.84 -10.22 -12.23
CA ALA A 116 14.89 -9.83 -13.15
C ALA A 116 15.88 -8.81 -12.54
N ASN A 117 15.45 -8.08 -11.51
CA ASN A 117 16.24 -7.08 -10.77
C ASN A 117 17.16 -6.22 -11.66
N ASP A 118 16.63 -5.80 -12.81
CA ASP A 118 17.38 -5.02 -13.80
C ASP A 118 17.44 -3.55 -13.30
N PRO A 119 18.64 -3.02 -13.03
CA PRO A 119 18.80 -1.65 -12.54
C PRO A 119 18.39 -0.59 -13.57
N LYS A 120 18.30 -0.94 -14.86
CA LYS A 120 17.85 -0.04 -15.93
C LYS A 120 16.33 0.09 -16.01
N ARG A 121 15.59 -0.79 -15.33
CA ARG A 121 14.13 -0.71 -15.31
C ARG A 121 13.65 0.46 -14.45
N ARG A 122 12.88 1.34 -15.04
CA ARG A 122 12.28 2.49 -14.36
C ARG A 122 10.97 2.14 -13.62
N TYR A 123 10.49 0.91 -13.74
CA TYR A 123 9.26 0.46 -13.08
C TYR A 123 9.55 -0.60 -12.02
N LYS A 124 8.66 -0.70 -11.06
CA LYS A 124 8.57 -1.83 -10.12
C LYS A 124 7.32 -2.64 -10.45
N GLU A 125 7.42 -3.94 -10.25
CA GLU A 125 6.29 -4.84 -10.47
C GLU A 125 5.49 -5.00 -9.19
N VAL A 126 4.18 -5.10 -9.34
CA VAL A 126 3.23 -5.40 -8.26
C VAL A 126 2.23 -6.44 -8.75
N TRP A 127 1.81 -7.34 -7.87
CA TRP A 127 0.71 -8.25 -8.17
C TRP A 127 -0.58 -7.68 -7.61
N ILE A 128 -1.65 -7.73 -8.40
CA ILE A 128 -2.99 -7.31 -8.00
C ILE A 128 -3.94 -8.46 -8.26
N GLY A 129 -4.66 -8.90 -7.22
CA GLY A 129 -5.73 -9.88 -7.30
C GLY A 129 -7.07 -9.27 -6.92
N LEU A 130 -8.09 -9.53 -7.73
CA LEU A 130 -9.44 -9.01 -7.58
C LEU A 130 -10.43 -10.16 -7.37
N GLY A 131 -10.83 -10.40 -6.12
CA GLY A 131 -11.92 -11.30 -5.73
C GLY A 131 -11.84 -12.73 -6.28
N GLY A 132 -10.65 -13.24 -6.58
CA GLY A 132 -10.45 -14.55 -7.20
C GLY A 132 -10.88 -14.64 -8.68
N VAL A 133 -11.35 -13.54 -9.29
CA VAL A 133 -11.81 -13.51 -10.68
C VAL A 133 -10.68 -13.14 -11.64
N HIS A 134 -9.85 -12.21 -11.22
CA HIS A 134 -8.73 -11.70 -12.04
C HIS A 134 -7.50 -11.47 -11.19
N SER A 135 -6.36 -11.88 -11.69
CA SER A 135 -5.07 -11.59 -11.07
C SER A 135 -3.98 -11.43 -12.13
N ALA A 136 -3.12 -10.43 -11.94
CA ALA A 136 -2.00 -10.18 -12.83
C ALA A 136 -0.87 -9.43 -12.12
N VAL A 137 0.32 -9.50 -12.73
CA VAL A 137 1.46 -8.65 -12.37
C VAL A 137 1.43 -7.42 -13.26
N TYR A 138 1.55 -6.26 -12.64
CA TYR A 138 1.55 -4.95 -13.31
C TYR A 138 2.89 -4.26 -13.09
N ALA A 139 3.35 -3.53 -14.09
CA ALA A 139 4.45 -2.60 -13.96
C ALA A 139 3.91 -1.25 -13.45
N THR A 140 4.54 -0.74 -12.38
CA THR A 140 4.23 0.58 -11.84
C THR A 140 5.42 1.50 -12.08
N GLU A 141 5.22 2.53 -12.89
CA GLU A 141 6.22 3.54 -13.19
C GLU A 141 5.72 4.89 -12.71
N THR A 142 6.60 5.65 -12.08
CA THR A 142 6.36 7.03 -11.68
C THR A 142 7.28 7.95 -12.44
N SER A 143 6.85 9.17 -12.75
CA SER A 143 7.74 10.18 -13.27
C SER A 143 8.79 10.56 -12.21
N LEU A 144 9.92 11.12 -12.63
CA LEU A 144 10.93 11.60 -11.67
C LEU A 144 10.37 12.69 -10.76
N GLU A 145 9.51 13.55 -11.28
CA GLU A 145 8.81 14.56 -10.50
C GLU A 145 7.95 13.94 -9.40
N GLU A 146 7.17 12.94 -9.76
CA GLU A 146 6.31 12.24 -8.83
C GLU A 146 7.13 11.45 -7.81
N TYR A 147 8.19 10.78 -8.23
CA TYR A 147 9.13 10.09 -7.33
C TYR A 147 9.72 11.06 -6.29
N LEU A 148 10.17 12.25 -6.70
CA LEU A 148 10.71 13.26 -5.80
C LEU A 148 9.70 13.82 -4.80
N CYS A 149 8.38 13.73 -5.10
CA CYS A 149 7.34 14.06 -4.12
C CYS A 149 7.22 13.03 -2.99
N TYR A 150 7.55 11.76 -3.25
CA TYR A 150 7.33 10.64 -2.33
C TYR A 150 8.60 10.03 -1.77
N THR A 151 9.77 10.41 -2.31
CA THR A 151 11.05 9.83 -1.86
C THR A 151 11.27 10.01 -0.36
N THR A 152 11.73 8.94 0.28
CA THR A 152 12.16 8.94 1.68
C THR A 152 13.67 8.95 1.82
N GLU A 153 14.38 8.97 0.69
CA GLU A 153 15.83 8.98 0.66
C GLU A 153 16.37 10.33 1.16
N GLU A 154 17.24 10.29 2.17
CA GLU A 154 17.63 11.48 2.94
C GLU A 154 18.44 12.47 2.10
N THR A 155 19.33 11.98 1.24
CA THR A 155 20.17 12.84 0.39
C THR A 155 19.33 13.59 -0.63
N GLU A 156 18.34 12.94 -1.23
CA GLU A 156 17.43 13.55 -2.18
C GLU A 156 16.52 14.60 -1.53
N LYS A 157 16.03 14.30 -0.32
CA LYS A 157 15.23 15.28 0.46
C LYS A 157 16.03 16.54 0.77
N LEU A 158 17.28 16.37 1.23
CA LEU A 158 18.15 17.51 1.56
C LEU A 158 18.49 18.33 0.30
N GLU A 159 18.73 17.67 -0.84
CA GLU A 159 18.97 18.35 -2.10
C GLU A 159 17.74 19.16 -2.53
N LEU A 160 16.55 18.52 -2.47
CA LEU A 160 15.28 19.17 -2.79
C LEU A 160 15.02 20.38 -1.88
N GLN A 161 15.26 20.24 -0.58
CA GLN A 161 15.09 21.31 0.39
C GLN A 161 16.02 22.50 0.08
N ARG A 162 17.30 22.25 -0.14
CA ARG A 162 18.28 23.29 -0.50
C ARG A 162 17.91 24.02 -1.79
N LEU A 163 17.42 23.29 -2.77
CA LEU A 163 16.98 23.88 -4.03
C LEU A 163 15.71 24.71 -3.83
N THR A 164 14.77 24.24 -3.02
CA THR A 164 13.55 24.96 -2.66
C THR A 164 13.87 26.29 -1.98
N GLU A 165 14.82 26.31 -1.03
CA GLU A 165 15.28 27.52 -0.34
C GLU A 165 15.89 28.53 -1.34
N LYS A 166 16.73 28.05 -2.26
CA LYS A 166 17.33 28.91 -3.32
C LYS A 166 16.30 29.52 -4.26
N LEU A 167 15.17 28.84 -4.45
CA LEU A 167 14.07 29.28 -5.31
C LEU A 167 12.96 30.02 -4.55
N GLY A 168 13.31 30.59 -3.39
CA GLY A 168 12.39 31.40 -2.60
C GLY A 168 11.19 30.62 -2.02
N GLY A 169 11.36 29.32 -1.75
CA GLY A 169 10.33 28.45 -1.19
C GLY A 169 9.45 27.76 -2.24
N ASN A 170 9.74 27.91 -3.53
CA ASN A 170 8.96 27.28 -4.59
C ASN A 170 9.37 25.80 -4.78
N ILE A 171 8.70 24.91 -4.06
CA ILE A 171 8.97 23.46 -4.09
C ILE A 171 8.63 22.82 -5.45
N GLU A 172 7.58 23.28 -6.12
CA GLU A 172 7.20 22.75 -7.44
C GLU A 172 8.30 22.98 -8.48
N LEU A 173 8.82 24.20 -8.51
CA LEU A 173 9.92 24.54 -9.41
C LEU A 173 11.20 23.77 -9.05
N ALA A 174 11.47 23.58 -7.76
CA ALA A 174 12.61 22.78 -7.28
C ALA A 174 12.51 21.32 -7.75
N ILE A 175 11.34 20.69 -7.62
CA ILE A 175 11.09 19.32 -8.09
C ILE A 175 11.35 19.21 -9.59
N ARG A 176 10.79 20.11 -10.40
CA ARG A 176 10.98 20.11 -11.85
C ARG A 176 12.44 20.24 -12.26
N GLN A 177 13.17 21.19 -11.66
CA GLN A 177 14.59 21.38 -11.95
C GLN A 177 15.45 20.20 -11.52
N LEU A 178 15.16 19.60 -10.36
CA LEU A 178 15.90 18.44 -9.90
C LEU A 178 15.62 17.21 -10.76
N ALA A 179 14.38 17.00 -11.17
CA ALA A 179 13.99 15.93 -12.08
C ALA A 179 14.66 16.06 -13.45
N GLU A 180 14.71 17.27 -14.01
CA GLU A 180 15.39 17.53 -15.27
C GLU A 180 16.90 17.26 -15.19
N ARG A 181 17.54 17.66 -14.09
CA ARG A 181 18.96 17.40 -13.85
C ARG A 181 19.24 15.89 -13.79
N LYS A 182 18.45 15.13 -13.02
CA LYS A 182 18.59 13.68 -12.93
C LYS A 182 18.37 12.96 -14.28
N ARG A 183 17.44 13.44 -15.13
CA ARG A 183 17.26 12.87 -16.47
C ARG A 183 18.50 13.05 -17.34
N ASN A 184 19.17 14.17 -17.22
CA ASN A 184 20.38 14.47 -18.01
C ASN A 184 21.62 13.72 -17.52
N GLU A 185 21.64 13.32 -16.24
CA GLU A 185 22.71 12.51 -15.65
C GLU A 185 22.60 11.02 -16.02
N ASP A 186 21.37 10.53 -16.31
CA ASP A 186 21.10 9.14 -16.72
C ASP A 186 21.32 8.87 -18.22
N HIS A 187 21.68 9.91 -19.01
CA HIS A 187 22.03 9.82 -20.43
C HIS A 187 23.52 10.00 -20.66
#